data_25712be8c4323bdf5813eed9f97d1a2f
#
_entry.id   25712be8c4323bdf5813eed9f97d1a2f
#
_cell.length_a   1.000
_cell.length_b   1.000
_cell.length_c   1.000
_cell.angle_alpha   90.00
_cell.angle_beta   90.00
_cell.angle_gamma   90.00
#
_symmetry.space_group_name_H-M   'P 1'
#
loop_
_entity.id
_entity.type
_entity.pdbx_description
1 polymer ?
#
loop_
_entity_poly.entity_id
_entity_poly.type
_entity_poly.pdbx_seq_one_letter_code
_entity_poly.pdbx_strand_id
1 'polypeptide(L)' 'MTGWNERIAQVETDFPGWHIWHSNAGRRWATRTGFVMRREELGTGRVMTLDADDERGLRGQLATQATFDNEIER' A
#
# COMPACT_ATOMS: atom_id res chain seq x y z
N MET A 1 2.25 -6.17 -24.21
CA MET A 1 0.97 -6.37 -23.52
C MET A 1 0.98 -5.64 -22.18
N THR A 2 -0.06 -4.88 -21.94
CA THR A 2 -0.18 -4.14 -20.68
C THR A 2 -0.40 -5.15 -19.55
N GLY A 3 0.51 -5.18 -18.60
CA GLY A 3 0.42 -6.12 -17.50
C GLY A 3 0.49 -5.43 -16.16
N TRP A 4 0.48 -6.24 -15.13
CA TRP A 4 0.57 -5.75 -13.76
C TRP A 4 1.84 -4.92 -13.54
N ASN A 5 2.95 -5.27 -14.23
CA ASN A 5 4.20 -4.51 -14.08
C ASN A 5 4.06 -3.03 -14.43
N GLU A 6 3.27 -2.72 -15.47
CA GLU A 6 3.00 -1.33 -15.82
C GLU A 6 2.07 -0.67 -14.81
N ARG A 7 1.10 -1.44 -14.30
CA ARG A 7 0.17 -0.94 -13.29
C ARG A 7 0.88 -0.68 -11.97
N ILE A 8 1.89 -1.49 -11.63
CA ILE A 8 2.69 -1.28 -10.43
C ILE A 8 3.29 0.13 -10.43
N ALA A 9 3.91 0.54 -11.53
CA ALA A 9 4.50 1.87 -11.62
C ALA A 9 3.45 2.97 -11.39
N GLN A 10 2.26 2.79 -11.94
CA GLN A 10 1.19 3.76 -11.76
C GLN A 10 0.71 3.81 -10.30
N VAL A 11 0.54 2.65 -9.69
CA VAL A 11 0.11 2.60 -8.28
C VAL A 11 1.15 3.24 -7.38
N GLU A 12 2.44 2.98 -7.61
CA GLU A 12 3.51 3.58 -6.84
C GLU A 12 3.54 5.10 -7.01
N THR A 13 3.22 5.59 -8.21
CA THR A 13 3.14 7.03 -8.47
C THR A 13 1.96 7.66 -7.69
N ASP A 14 0.83 6.98 -7.69
CA ASP A 14 -0.38 7.48 -7.03
C ASP A 14 -0.27 7.39 -5.50
N PHE A 15 0.50 6.44 -4.99
CA PHE A 15 0.67 6.23 -3.55
C PHE A 15 2.17 6.17 -3.22
N PRO A 16 2.86 7.32 -3.23
CA PRO A 16 4.29 7.35 -2.92
C PRO A 16 4.51 6.89 -1.47
N GLY A 17 5.63 6.24 -1.25
CA GLY A 17 5.94 5.68 0.07
C GLY A 17 5.59 4.21 0.20
N TRP A 18 5.14 3.58 -0.87
CA TRP A 18 4.81 2.16 -0.90
C TRP A 18 5.59 1.47 -2.01
N HIS A 19 6.09 0.27 -1.72
CA HIS A 19 6.67 -0.62 -2.72
C HIS A 19 5.58 -1.60 -3.14
N ILE A 20 5.23 -1.61 -4.42
CA ILE A 20 4.15 -2.44 -4.94
C ILE A 20 4.75 -3.64 -5.67
N TRP A 21 4.23 -4.82 -5.39
CA TRP A 21 4.72 -6.05 -6.00
C TRP A 21 3.60 -7.09 -6.05
N HIS A 22 3.86 -8.23 -6.67
CA HIS A 22 2.89 -9.32 -6.72
C HIS A 22 3.59 -10.63 -6.35
N SER A 23 2.81 -11.53 -5.75
CA SER A 23 3.31 -12.85 -5.39
C SER A 23 3.09 -13.84 -6.52
N ASN A 24 3.70 -15.01 -6.41
CA ASN A 24 3.49 -16.10 -7.38
C ASN A 24 2.04 -16.56 -7.41
N ALA A 25 1.30 -16.34 -6.34
CA ALA A 25 -0.13 -16.67 -6.28
C ALA A 25 -1.02 -15.64 -6.94
N GLY A 26 -0.45 -14.60 -7.54
CA GLY A 26 -1.21 -13.56 -8.24
C GLY A 26 -1.82 -12.50 -7.36
N ARG A 27 -1.50 -12.47 -6.07
CA ARG A 27 -1.97 -11.43 -5.18
C ARG A 27 -1.11 -10.18 -5.32
N ARG A 28 -1.76 -9.03 -5.16
CA ARG A 28 -1.09 -7.73 -5.23
C ARG A 28 -0.74 -7.28 -3.82
N TRP A 29 0.49 -6.86 -3.64
CA TRP A 29 1.03 -6.49 -2.33
C TRP A 29 1.55 -5.06 -2.34
N ALA A 30 1.50 -4.42 -1.18
CA ALA A 30 2.12 -3.11 -0.98
C ALA A 30 2.81 -3.12 0.38
N THR A 31 4.06 -2.66 0.40
CA THR A 31 4.85 -2.58 1.64
C THR A 31 5.36 -1.14 1.79
N ARG A 32 5.23 -0.58 2.98
CA ARG A 32 5.72 0.78 3.24
C ARG A 32 7.24 0.83 3.10
N THR A 33 7.72 1.92 2.50
CA THR A 33 9.16 2.15 2.35
C THR A 33 9.57 3.31 3.24
N GLY A 34 10.77 3.23 3.82
CA GLY A 34 11.31 4.30 4.64
C GLY A 34 10.51 4.59 5.90
N PHE A 35 9.68 3.67 6.32
CA PHE A 35 8.80 3.84 7.48
C PHE A 35 8.96 2.67 8.43
N VAL A 36 9.14 2.97 9.71
CA VAL A 36 9.17 1.95 10.76
C VAL A 36 8.02 2.24 11.71
N MET A 37 7.11 1.28 11.83
CA MET A 37 5.95 1.45 12.71
C MET A 37 6.39 1.33 14.16
N ARG A 38 6.11 2.36 14.93
CA ARG A 38 6.43 2.38 16.36
C ARG A 38 5.30 1.74 17.15
N ARG A 39 5.61 1.36 18.38
CA ARG A 39 4.65 0.72 19.26
C ARG A 39 3.39 1.60 19.46
N GLU A 40 3.56 2.90 19.63
CA GLU A 40 2.46 3.83 19.84
C GLU A 40 1.53 3.96 18.65
N GLU A 41 1.99 3.51 17.49
CA GLU A 41 1.20 3.57 16.26
C GLU A 41 0.35 2.32 16.05
N LEU A 42 0.61 1.27 16.82
CA LEU A 42 -0.21 0.06 16.76
C LEU A 42 -1.62 0.41 17.27
N GLY A 43 -2.62 -0.07 16.56
CA GLY A 43 -4.00 0.22 16.89
C GLY A 43 -4.57 1.48 16.27
N THR A 44 -3.77 2.23 15.48
CA THR A 44 -4.24 3.42 14.78
C THR A 44 -4.90 3.09 13.45
N GLY A 45 -4.84 1.83 13.03
CA GLY A 45 -5.31 1.40 11.71
C GLY A 45 -4.22 1.39 10.65
N ARG A 46 -3.05 1.95 10.93
CA ARG A 46 -1.91 1.93 10.01
C ARG A 46 -1.27 0.55 10.00
N VAL A 47 -0.86 0.11 8.83
CA VAL A 47 -0.16 -1.17 8.66
C VAL A 47 1.07 -1.00 7.79
N MET A 48 2.03 -1.92 7.92
CA MET A 48 3.25 -1.91 7.12
C MET A 48 3.08 -2.58 5.77
N THR A 49 2.20 -3.56 5.68
CA THR A 49 2.01 -4.37 4.48
C THR A 49 0.53 -4.60 4.24
N LEU A 50 0.13 -4.45 2.98
CA LEU A 50 -1.24 -4.70 2.53
C LEU A 50 -1.21 -5.74 1.42
N ASP A 51 -2.33 -6.44 1.22
CA ASP A 51 -2.50 -7.32 0.07
C ASP A 51 -3.95 -7.32 -0.37
N ALA A 52 -4.16 -7.66 -1.64
CA ALA A 52 -5.48 -7.73 -2.22
C ALA A 52 -5.47 -8.67 -3.43
N ASP A 53 -6.66 -9.11 -3.84
CA ASP A 53 -6.80 -10.00 -4.98
C ASP A 53 -6.58 -9.28 -6.31
N ASP A 54 -6.82 -7.97 -6.36
CA ASP A 54 -6.70 -7.19 -7.57
C ASP A 54 -6.25 -5.76 -7.26
N GLU A 55 -5.98 -5.00 -8.31
CA GLU A 55 -5.52 -3.62 -8.19
C GLU A 55 -6.55 -2.73 -7.50
N ARG A 56 -7.83 -2.91 -7.83
CA ARG A 56 -8.89 -2.09 -7.25
C ARG A 56 -8.95 -2.24 -5.74
N GLY A 57 -8.87 -3.48 -5.26
CA GLY A 57 -8.86 -3.74 -3.83
C GLY A 57 -7.64 -3.17 -3.16
N LEU A 58 -6.47 -3.29 -3.80
CA LEU A 58 -5.23 -2.74 -3.25
C LEU A 58 -5.30 -1.21 -3.17
N ARG A 59 -5.77 -0.55 -4.22
CA ARG A 59 -5.90 0.92 -4.23
C ARG A 59 -6.85 1.39 -3.14
N GLY A 60 -7.94 0.65 -2.90
CA GLY A 60 -8.88 0.97 -1.83
C GLY A 60 -8.21 0.94 -0.46
N GLN A 61 -7.40 -0.09 -0.21
CA GLN A 61 -6.68 -0.21 1.05
C GLN A 61 -5.61 0.89 1.19
N LEU A 62 -4.91 1.21 0.09
CA LEU A 62 -3.91 2.27 0.11
C LEU A 62 -4.56 3.63 0.40
N ALA A 63 -5.71 3.89 -0.18
CA ALA A 63 -6.44 5.13 0.07
C ALA A 63 -6.87 5.23 1.55
N THR A 64 -7.28 4.11 2.15
CA THR A 64 -7.62 4.06 3.56
C THR A 64 -6.39 4.39 4.41
N GLN A 65 -5.23 3.84 4.07
CA GLN A 65 -3.99 4.12 4.79
C GLN A 65 -3.59 5.59 4.66
N ALA A 66 -3.79 6.19 3.50
CA ALA A 66 -3.51 7.61 3.29
C ALA A 66 -4.38 8.47 4.22
N THR A 67 -5.62 8.09 4.43
CA THR A 67 -6.51 8.79 5.36
C THR A 67 -5.97 8.71 6.79
N PHE A 68 -5.55 7.54 7.23
CA PHE A 68 -4.94 7.38 8.56
C PHE A 68 -3.66 8.20 8.68
N ASP A 69 -2.81 8.19 7.66
CA ASP A 69 -1.57 8.95 7.66
C ASP A 69 -1.83 10.44 7.83
N ASN A 70 -2.82 10.97 7.12
CA ASN A 70 -3.18 12.38 7.20
C ASN A 70 -3.72 12.74 8.59
N GLU A 71 -4.49 11.86 9.21
CA GLU A 71 -5.03 12.11 10.54
C GLU A 71 -3.94 12.15 11.60
N ILE A 72 -2.95 11.26 11.45
CA ILE A 72 -1.87 11.14 12.44
C ILE A 72 -0.88 12.29 12.34
N GLU A 73 -0.64 12.80 11.14
CA GLU A 73 0.35 13.85 10.89
C GLU A 73 -0.10 15.27 11.23
N ARG A 74 -1.32 15.43 11.66
CA ARG A 74 -1.83 16.75 12.04
C ARG A 74 -1.25 17.25 13.36
#